data_b8bc1d873bf334cebd0d8daccc53f175
#
_entry.id   b8bc1d873bf334cebd0d8daccc53f175
#
_cell.length_a   1.000
_cell.length_b   1.000
_cell.length_c   1.000
_cell.angle_alpha   90.00
_cell.angle_beta   90.00
_cell.angle_gamma   90.00
#
_symmetry.space_group_name_H-M   'P 1'
#
loop_
_entity.id
_entity.type
_entity.pdbx_description
1 polymer ?
#
loop_
_entity_poly.entity_id
_entity_poly.type
_entity_poly.pdbx_seq_one_letter_code
_entity_poly.pdbx_strand_id
1 'polypeptide(L)'
;TGDMSELALGWATYNGDHMSMYGVNGSVPKTLVRHLVRYYADTCNEKELADVLLDVLDTPVSPELLPPEDGQISQKTEDLVGPYELHDFYLYYILRYGYAPAKIYRLAIQAFKSQYDRETILKWLNVFYRRFFSQQFKRSCLPDGPKVGSVAVSPRGDLRMPSDASGRLWLEELEGIK
;
A
#
# COMPACT_ATOMS: atom_id res chain seq x y z
N THR A 1 -2.23 -13.66 -1.24
CA THR A 1 -2.13 -13.04 0.10
C THR A 1 -1.82 -11.57 -0.05
N GLY A 2 -2.62 -10.72 0.60
CA GLY A 2 -2.42 -9.27 0.57
C GLY A 2 -1.06 -8.85 1.14
N ASP A 3 -0.47 -7.82 0.57
CA ASP A 3 0.72 -7.17 1.11
C ASP A 3 0.38 -6.03 2.08
N MET A 4 1.39 -5.46 2.72
CA MET A 4 1.19 -4.41 3.73
C MET A 4 0.50 -3.17 3.16
N SER A 5 0.77 -2.79 1.92
CA SER A 5 0.19 -1.61 1.27
C SER A 5 -1.30 -1.78 1.01
N GLU A 6 -1.70 -2.95 0.50
CA GLU A 6 -3.11 -3.30 0.30
C GLU A 6 -3.86 -3.35 1.62
N LEU A 7 -3.25 -3.95 2.64
CA LEU A 7 -3.84 -4.01 3.99
C LEU A 7 -3.97 -2.63 4.64
N ALA A 8 -2.99 -1.75 4.44
CA ALA A 8 -3.04 -0.38 4.94
C ALA A 8 -4.17 0.43 4.32
N LEU A 9 -4.38 0.31 3.00
CA LEU A 9 -5.44 0.98 2.26
C LEU A 9 -6.79 0.27 2.33
N GLY A 10 -6.85 -0.94 2.91
CA GLY A 10 -8.01 -1.81 2.87
C GLY A 10 -8.42 -2.19 1.45
N TRP A 11 -7.46 -2.27 0.53
CA TRP A 11 -7.67 -2.68 -0.84
C TRP A 11 -7.68 -4.21 -0.94
N ALA A 12 -8.71 -4.79 -0.33
CA ALA A 12 -8.97 -6.22 -0.28
C ALA A 12 -10.47 -6.42 -0.06
N THR A 13 -11.02 -7.52 -0.57
CA THR A 13 -12.40 -7.90 -0.30
C THR A 13 -12.51 -8.44 1.12
N TYR A 14 -13.37 -7.82 1.94
CA TYR A 14 -13.62 -8.29 3.30
C TYR A 14 -14.10 -9.76 3.31
N ASN A 15 -13.50 -10.56 4.16
CA ASN A 15 -13.70 -12.03 4.22
C ASN A 15 -13.38 -12.76 2.89
N GLY A 16 -12.56 -12.16 2.03
CA GLY A 16 -12.07 -12.75 0.79
C GLY A 16 -10.57 -13.07 0.85
N ASP A 17 -9.81 -12.49 -0.07
CA ASP A 17 -8.39 -12.71 -0.29
C ASP A 17 -7.46 -12.43 0.92
N HIS A 18 -7.86 -11.54 1.84
CA HIS A 18 -7.13 -11.28 3.08
C HIS A 18 -7.37 -12.33 4.18
N MET A 19 -8.36 -13.22 3.99
CA MET A 19 -8.67 -14.31 4.93
C MET A 19 -7.80 -15.53 4.66
N SER A 20 -6.57 -15.48 5.13
CA SER A 20 -5.63 -16.60 5.08
C SER A 20 -5.32 -17.12 6.48
N MET A 21 -4.81 -18.36 6.58
CA MET A 21 -4.37 -18.92 7.86
C MET A 21 -3.13 -18.22 8.41
N TYR A 22 -2.33 -17.62 7.53
CA TYR A 22 -1.11 -16.90 7.88
C TYR A 22 -0.77 -15.84 6.83
N GLY A 23 -0.56 -14.61 7.26
CA GLY A 23 -0.29 -13.46 6.38
C GLY A 23 1.20 -13.29 6.06
N VAL A 24 1.75 -14.11 5.18
CA VAL A 24 3.20 -14.14 4.85
C VAL A 24 3.70 -12.75 4.43
N ASN A 25 2.95 -12.03 3.60
CA ASN A 25 3.33 -10.73 3.06
C ASN A 25 2.76 -9.54 3.85
N GLY A 26 2.05 -9.79 4.96
CA GLY A 26 1.32 -8.76 5.70
C GLY A 26 2.16 -7.62 6.28
N SER A 27 3.48 -7.77 6.33
CA SER A 27 4.40 -6.71 6.75
C SER A 27 5.41 -6.29 5.68
N VAL A 28 5.19 -6.70 4.43
CA VAL A 28 6.03 -6.34 3.28
C VAL A 28 5.27 -5.38 2.37
N PRO A 29 5.72 -4.13 2.19
CA PRO A 29 5.04 -3.18 1.31
C PRO A 29 5.16 -3.59 -0.17
N LYS A 30 4.20 -3.17 -0.99
CA LYS A 30 4.13 -3.48 -2.42
C LYS A 30 5.42 -3.13 -3.16
N THR A 31 5.99 -1.97 -2.87
CA THR A 31 7.24 -1.52 -3.48
C THR A 31 8.41 -2.44 -3.15
N LEU A 32 8.47 -2.95 -1.91
CA LEU A 32 9.50 -3.92 -1.51
C LEU A 32 9.27 -5.30 -2.15
N VAL A 33 8.01 -5.75 -2.28
CA VAL A 33 7.70 -7.00 -3.01
C VAL A 33 8.23 -6.91 -4.45
N ARG A 34 7.93 -5.81 -5.16
CA ARG A 34 8.44 -5.58 -6.52
C ARG A 34 9.98 -5.57 -6.58
N HIS A 35 10.61 -4.95 -5.60
CA HIS A 35 12.09 -4.91 -5.51
C HIS A 35 12.68 -6.30 -5.28
N LEU A 36 12.08 -7.11 -4.40
CA LEU A 36 12.54 -8.47 -4.13
C LEU A 36 12.39 -9.39 -5.35
N VAL A 37 11.28 -9.27 -6.08
CA VAL A 37 11.07 -10.01 -7.33
C VAL A 37 12.12 -9.62 -8.38
N ARG A 38 12.38 -8.32 -8.53
CA ARG A 38 13.45 -7.81 -9.42
C ARG A 38 14.81 -8.37 -9.01
N TYR A 39 15.17 -8.27 -7.74
CA TYR A 39 16.44 -8.78 -7.23
C TYR A 39 16.60 -10.28 -7.52
N TYR A 40 15.55 -11.06 -7.32
CA TYR A 40 15.60 -12.50 -7.63
C TYR A 40 15.77 -12.77 -9.13
N ALA A 41 15.03 -12.06 -9.98
CA ALA A 41 15.18 -12.16 -11.44
C ALA A 41 16.60 -11.83 -11.90
N ASP A 42 17.21 -10.77 -11.33
CA ASP A 42 18.56 -10.33 -11.68
C ASP A 42 19.67 -11.28 -11.17
N THR A 43 19.39 -12.11 -10.16
CA THR A 43 20.39 -12.94 -9.48
C THR A 43 20.20 -14.47 -9.69
N CYS A 44 19.03 -14.90 -10.15
CA CYS A 44 18.80 -16.32 -10.42
C CYS A 44 19.58 -16.79 -11.67
N ASN A 45 19.98 -18.07 -11.68
CA ASN A 45 20.73 -18.65 -12.78
C ASN A 45 19.83 -19.20 -13.90
N GLU A 46 18.51 -19.07 -13.78
CA GLU A 46 17.52 -19.62 -14.71
C GLU A 46 16.93 -18.49 -15.54
N LYS A 47 17.39 -18.37 -16.81
CA LYS A 47 16.98 -17.29 -17.69
C LYS A 47 15.46 -17.26 -17.95
N GLU A 48 14.84 -18.41 -18.20
CA GLU A 48 13.39 -18.50 -18.44
C GLU A 48 12.59 -18.01 -17.23
N LEU A 49 13.01 -18.35 -16.01
CA LEU A 49 12.39 -17.86 -14.78
C LEU A 49 12.59 -16.35 -14.62
N ALA A 50 13.78 -15.84 -14.92
CA ALA A 50 14.05 -14.40 -14.86
C ALA A 50 13.13 -13.63 -15.82
N ASP A 51 13.00 -14.09 -17.05
CA ASP A 51 12.16 -13.47 -18.08
C ASP A 51 10.68 -13.43 -17.63
N VAL A 52 10.15 -14.51 -17.06
CA VAL A 52 8.78 -14.58 -16.51
C VAL A 52 8.60 -13.60 -15.35
N LEU A 53 9.56 -13.53 -14.41
CA LEU A 53 9.49 -12.62 -13.27
C LEU A 53 9.50 -11.15 -13.70
N LEU A 54 10.27 -10.81 -14.73
CA LEU A 54 10.30 -9.46 -15.29
C LEU A 54 8.98 -9.12 -15.98
N ASP A 55 8.38 -10.05 -16.73
CA ASP A 55 7.06 -9.88 -17.35
C ASP A 55 5.97 -9.64 -16.29
N VAL A 56 6.00 -10.40 -15.19
CA VAL A 56 5.09 -10.17 -14.05
C VAL A 56 5.26 -8.77 -13.45
N LEU A 57 6.49 -8.25 -13.35
CA LEU A 57 6.73 -6.90 -12.85
C LEU A 57 6.22 -5.79 -13.78
N ASP A 58 6.21 -6.05 -15.08
CA ASP A 58 5.72 -5.12 -16.10
C ASP A 58 4.20 -5.19 -16.27
N THR A 59 3.56 -6.23 -15.74
CA THR A 59 2.10 -6.35 -15.73
C THR A 59 1.47 -5.34 -14.77
N PRO A 60 0.51 -4.51 -15.22
CA PRO A 60 -0.20 -3.58 -14.35
C PRO A 60 -0.97 -4.29 -13.24
N VAL A 61 -0.92 -3.75 -12.02
CA VAL A 61 -1.70 -4.28 -10.90
C VAL A 61 -3.19 -4.02 -11.14
N SER A 62 -4.00 -5.08 -11.13
CA SER A 62 -5.45 -5.03 -11.31
C SER A 62 -6.17 -5.78 -10.19
N PRO A 63 -7.45 -5.45 -9.91
CA PRO A 63 -8.27 -6.23 -8.98
C PRO A 63 -8.53 -7.63 -9.55
N GLU A 64 -8.14 -8.66 -8.83
CA GLU A 64 -8.28 -10.08 -9.27
C GLU A 64 -9.74 -10.52 -9.48
N LEU A 65 -10.68 -9.85 -8.83
CA LEU A 65 -12.10 -10.22 -8.86
C LEU A 65 -12.90 -9.58 -10.00
N LEU A 66 -12.30 -8.68 -10.78
CA LEU A 66 -12.97 -8.10 -11.95
C LEU A 66 -12.62 -8.92 -13.20
N PRO A 67 -13.62 -9.46 -13.91
CA PRO A 67 -13.34 -10.15 -15.16
C PRO A 67 -12.76 -9.17 -16.18
N PRO A 68 -11.79 -9.62 -16.99
CA PRO A 68 -11.26 -8.80 -18.07
C PRO A 68 -12.36 -8.51 -19.09
N GLU A 69 -12.45 -7.26 -19.55
CA GLU A 69 -13.30 -6.88 -20.68
C GLU A 69 -12.48 -7.02 -21.97
N ASP A 70 -12.98 -7.81 -22.92
CA ASP A 70 -12.31 -8.09 -24.20
C ASP A 70 -10.86 -8.58 -24.09
N GLY A 71 -10.52 -9.31 -23.03
CA GLY A 71 -9.18 -9.83 -22.77
C GLY A 71 -8.17 -8.78 -22.27
N GLN A 72 -8.64 -7.55 -21.99
CA GLN A 72 -7.81 -6.49 -21.41
C GLN A 72 -8.17 -6.25 -19.95
N ILE A 73 -7.19 -5.76 -19.18
CA ILE A 73 -7.39 -5.34 -17.79
C ILE A 73 -8.40 -4.18 -17.79
N SER A 74 -9.61 -4.43 -17.28
CA SER A 74 -10.70 -3.46 -17.25
C SER A 74 -10.44 -2.28 -16.30
N GLN A 75 -9.59 -2.48 -15.29
CA GLN A 75 -9.32 -1.47 -14.26
C GLN A 75 -7.91 -1.62 -13.68
N LYS A 76 -7.14 -0.54 -13.70
CA LYS A 76 -5.86 -0.47 -13.01
C LYS A 76 -6.07 -0.04 -11.57
N THR A 77 -5.53 -0.79 -10.61
CA THR A 77 -5.65 -0.47 -9.19
C THR A 77 -5.10 0.92 -8.86
N GLU A 78 -3.97 1.31 -9.44
CA GLU A 78 -3.34 2.61 -9.17
C GLU A 78 -4.15 3.81 -9.69
N ASP A 79 -5.03 3.63 -10.67
CA ASP A 79 -5.93 4.70 -11.14
C ASP A 79 -6.97 5.06 -10.07
N LEU A 80 -7.30 4.11 -9.19
CA LEU A 80 -8.31 4.26 -8.13
C LEU A 80 -7.72 4.61 -6.76
N VAL A 81 -6.64 3.95 -6.40
CA VAL A 81 -6.04 4.13 -5.07
C VAL A 81 -4.81 5.00 -5.09
N GLY A 82 -4.17 5.19 -6.24
CA GLY A 82 -2.94 5.93 -6.43
C GLY A 82 -1.67 5.08 -6.43
N PRO A 83 -0.52 5.69 -6.76
CA PRO A 83 0.76 5.03 -6.83
C PRO A 83 1.17 4.44 -5.47
N TYR A 84 1.51 3.16 -5.45
CA TYR A 84 1.90 2.48 -4.21
C TYR A 84 3.18 3.05 -3.59
N GLU A 85 4.09 3.59 -4.36
CA GLU A 85 5.30 4.21 -3.84
C GLU A 85 5.01 5.43 -2.95
N LEU A 86 3.98 6.23 -3.28
CA LEU A 86 3.52 7.31 -2.43
C LEU A 86 2.89 6.76 -1.14
N HIS A 87 2.04 5.74 -1.25
CA HIS A 87 1.38 5.14 -0.10
C HIS A 87 2.35 4.47 0.86
N ASP A 88 3.34 3.74 0.34
CA ASP A 88 4.36 3.09 1.15
C ASP A 88 5.24 4.11 1.88
N PHE A 89 5.55 5.23 1.21
CA PHE A 89 6.23 6.36 1.83
C PHE A 89 5.40 6.95 2.99
N TYR A 90 4.12 7.24 2.75
CA TYR A 90 3.23 7.80 3.79
C TYR A 90 3.09 6.83 4.97
N LEU A 91 2.86 5.56 4.67
CA LEU A 91 2.70 4.50 5.67
C LEU A 91 3.93 4.36 6.56
N TYR A 92 5.12 4.40 5.97
CA TYR A 92 6.37 4.34 6.73
C TYR A 92 6.49 5.50 7.71
N TYR A 93 6.25 6.73 7.26
CA TYR A 93 6.42 7.90 8.12
C TYR A 93 5.34 8.03 9.19
N ILE A 94 4.11 7.61 8.92
CA ILE A 94 3.05 7.61 9.95
C ILE A 94 3.31 6.52 11.00
N LEU A 95 3.65 5.31 10.60
CA LEU A 95 3.81 4.19 11.55
C LEU A 95 5.14 4.23 12.28
N ARG A 96 6.22 4.57 11.58
CA ARG A 96 7.57 4.55 12.18
C ARG A 96 7.86 5.77 13.04
N TYR A 97 7.35 6.93 12.66
CA TYR A 97 7.70 8.20 13.28
C TYR A 97 6.51 8.96 13.84
N GLY A 98 5.28 8.58 13.54
CA GLY A 98 4.08 9.30 13.97
C GLY A 98 4.01 10.73 13.41
N TYR A 99 4.54 10.95 12.21
CA TYR A 99 4.55 12.29 11.63
C TYR A 99 3.15 12.75 11.23
N ALA A 100 2.88 14.02 11.49
CA ALA A 100 1.66 14.69 11.08
C ALA A 100 1.58 14.85 9.54
N PRO A 101 0.37 14.94 8.96
CA PRO A 101 0.14 15.00 7.51
C PRO A 101 0.95 16.08 6.79
N ALA A 102 0.97 17.30 7.31
CA ALA A 102 1.72 18.40 6.72
C ALA A 102 3.23 18.14 6.67
N LYS A 103 3.78 17.42 7.66
CA LYS A 103 5.19 17.03 7.65
C LYS A 103 5.45 15.94 6.60
N ILE A 104 4.60 14.92 6.51
CA ILE A 104 4.70 13.87 5.52
C ILE A 104 4.61 14.47 4.10
N TYR A 105 3.66 15.38 3.87
CA TYR A 105 3.52 16.10 2.61
C TYR A 105 4.80 16.82 2.19
N ARG A 106 5.42 17.59 3.10
CA ARG A 106 6.68 18.29 2.81
C ARG A 106 7.82 17.35 2.47
N LEU A 107 7.93 16.23 3.18
CA LEU A 107 8.93 15.20 2.89
C LEU A 107 8.68 14.54 1.54
N ALA A 108 7.42 14.22 1.20
CA ALA A 108 7.05 13.61 -0.07
C ALA A 108 7.36 14.53 -1.25
N ILE A 109 7.11 15.85 -1.16
CA ILE A 109 7.48 16.83 -2.19
C ILE A 109 8.99 16.78 -2.47
N GLN A 110 9.83 16.62 -1.45
CA GLN A 110 11.27 16.54 -1.66
C GLN A 110 11.69 15.19 -2.24
N ALA A 111 11.11 14.10 -1.75
CA ALA A 111 11.46 12.75 -2.19
C ALA A 111 11.05 12.49 -3.65
N PHE A 112 9.88 12.97 -4.05
CA PHE A 112 9.27 12.67 -5.35
C PHE A 112 9.25 13.86 -6.32
N LYS A 113 10.06 14.88 -6.10
CA LYS A 113 10.08 16.14 -6.89
C LYS A 113 10.26 15.98 -8.39
N SER A 114 10.85 14.87 -8.84
CA SER A 114 11.08 14.57 -10.25
C SER A 114 10.00 13.68 -10.87
N GLN A 115 9.06 13.15 -10.06
CA GLN A 115 8.08 12.15 -10.48
C GLN A 115 6.65 12.67 -10.37
N TYR A 116 6.34 13.45 -9.33
CA TYR A 116 5.00 13.94 -9.04
C TYR A 116 4.99 15.43 -8.70
N ASP A 117 3.96 16.12 -9.17
CA ASP A 117 3.67 17.49 -8.74
C ASP A 117 3.05 17.52 -7.32
N ARG A 118 2.98 18.73 -6.78
CA ARG A 118 2.47 18.94 -5.40
C ARG A 118 1.00 18.57 -5.25
N GLU A 119 0.19 18.82 -6.27
CA GLU A 119 -1.25 18.54 -6.26
C GLU A 119 -1.50 17.03 -6.25
N THR A 120 -0.78 16.29 -7.08
CA THR A 120 -0.83 14.82 -7.11
C THR A 120 -0.42 14.21 -5.76
N ILE A 121 0.67 14.69 -5.17
CA ILE A 121 1.11 14.22 -3.83
C ILE A 121 0.03 14.50 -2.78
N LEU A 122 -0.54 15.71 -2.76
CA LEU A 122 -1.58 16.07 -1.80
C LEU A 122 -2.86 15.27 -2.01
N LYS A 123 -3.28 15.08 -3.27
CA LYS A 123 -4.43 14.25 -3.64
C LYS A 123 -4.30 12.85 -3.05
N TRP A 124 -3.19 12.18 -3.30
CA TRP A 124 -3.00 10.80 -2.86
C TRP A 124 -2.73 10.68 -1.35
N LEU A 125 -2.18 11.70 -0.71
CA LEU A 125 -2.08 11.77 0.74
C LEU A 125 -3.47 11.87 1.41
N ASN A 126 -4.40 12.64 0.82
CA ASN A 126 -5.79 12.68 1.26
C ASN A 126 -6.48 11.31 1.10
N VAL A 127 -6.31 10.66 -0.05
CA VAL A 127 -6.84 9.31 -0.29
C VAL A 127 -6.28 8.32 0.72
N PHE A 128 -4.96 8.38 0.97
CA PHE A 128 -4.30 7.55 1.96
C PHE A 128 -4.95 7.68 3.34
N TYR A 129 -5.07 8.89 3.89
CA TYR A 129 -5.64 9.07 5.23
C TYR A 129 -7.11 8.65 5.31
N ARG A 130 -7.91 8.97 4.30
CA ARG A 130 -9.32 8.54 4.24
C ARG A 130 -9.42 7.02 4.31
N ARG A 131 -8.67 6.32 3.47
CA ARG A 131 -8.68 4.85 3.44
C ARG A 131 -8.06 4.24 4.69
N PHE A 132 -6.93 4.76 5.14
CA PHE A 132 -6.21 4.26 6.31
C PHE A 132 -7.10 4.20 7.55
N PHE A 133 -7.92 5.20 7.80
CA PHE A 133 -8.86 5.21 8.90
C PHE A 133 -10.14 4.43 8.59
N SER A 134 -10.81 4.70 7.49
CA SER A 134 -12.12 4.11 7.18
C SER A 134 -12.08 2.60 6.97
N GLN A 135 -10.92 2.04 6.60
CA GLN A 135 -10.75 0.61 6.33
C GLN A 135 -10.17 -0.17 7.51
N GLN A 136 -10.10 0.43 8.69
CA GLN A 136 -9.56 -0.26 9.89
C GLN A 136 -10.31 -1.54 10.24
N PHE A 137 -11.63 -1.59 10.02
CA PHE A 137 -12.41 -2.80 10.28
C PHE A 137 -11.90 -4.03 9.51
N LYS A 138 -11.35 -3.85 8.31
CA LYS A 138 -10.73 -4.94 7.54
C LYS A 138 -9.45 -5.44 8.19
N ARG A 139 -8.67 -4.56 8.80
CA ARG A 139 -7.43 -4.94 9.50
C ARG A 139 -7.68 -5.64 10.83
N SER A 140 -8.81 -5.38 11.47
CA SER A 140 -9.14 -5.99 12.76
C SER A 140 -9.21 -7.54 12.72
N CYS A 141 -9.48 -8.11 11.56
CA CYS A 141 -9.57 -9.56 11.35
C CYS A 141 -8.36 -10.18 10.62
N LEU A 142 -7.26 -9.44 10.47
CA LEU A 142 -6.07 -9.97 9.81
C LEU A 142 -5.51 -11.19 10.55
N PRO A 143 -5.05 -12.22 9.81
CA PRO A 143 -4.35 -13.35 10.40
C PRO A 143 -2.98 -12.93 10.97
N ASP A 144 -2.37 -13.82 11.72
CA ASP A 144 -0.98 -13.67 12.12
C ASP A 144 -0.04 -13.72 10.91
N GLY A 145 1.10 -13.06 11.04
CA GLY A 145 2.12 -13.05 10.00
C GLY A 145 3.46 -12.56 10.56
N PRO A 146 4.57 -12.75 9.83
CA PRO A 146 5.87 -12.30 10.27
C PRO A 146 5.97 -10.78 10.18
N LYS A 147 6.66 -10.17 11.13
CA LYS A 147 7.12 -8.78 10.99
C LYS A 147 8.50 -8.77 10.35
N VAL A 148 8.54 -8.48 9.05
CA VAL A 148 9.78 -8.45 8.27
C VAL A 148 10.52 -7.12 8.41
N GLY A 149 9.77 -6.02 8.30
CA GLY A 149 10.32 -4.66 8.38
C GLY A 149 10.19 -4.01 9.75
N SER A 150 10.47 -2.72 9.81
CA SER A 150 10.39 -1.90 11.04
C SER A 150 8.96 -1.47 11.40
N VAL A 151 8.00 -1.61 10.48
CA VAL A 151 6.59 -1.27 10.65
C VAL A 151 5.69 -2.41 10.17
N ALA A 152 4.50 -2.53 10.75
CA ALA A 152 3.47 -3.46 10.32
C ALA A 152 2.08 -2.91 10.64
N VAL A 153 1.05 -3.45 9.99
CA VAL A 153 -0.36 -3.03 10.20
C VAL A 153 -1.16 -4.05 11.01
N SER A 154 -0.48 -4.97 11.69
CA SER A 154 -1.12 -5.98 12.52
C SER A 154 -1.87 -5.36 13.69
N PRO A 155 -3.16 -5.72 13.90
CA PRO A 155 -3.96 -5.22 15.03
C PRO A 155 -3.48 -5.78 16.37
N ARG A 156 -2.67 -6.83 16.37
CA ARG A 156 -2.04 -7.43 17.55
C ARG A 156 -0.64 -6.90 17.83
N GLY A 157 -0.13 -6.06 16.94
CA GLY A 157 1.23 -5.50 17.01
C GLY A 157 1.24 -3.98 16.92
N ASP A 158 1.79 -3.47 15.82
CA ASP A 158 2.13 -2.04 15.67
C ASP A 158 0.91 -1.13 15.46
N LEU A 159 -0.20 -1.62 14.89
CA LEU A 159 -1.37 -0.80 14.59
C LEU A 159 -2.61 -1.26 15.38
N ARG A 160 -2.62 -0.97 16.67
CA ARG A 160 -3.75 -1.22 17.56
C ARG A 160 -4.73 -0.05 17.54
N MET A 161 -5.49 0.06 16.47
CA MET A 161 -6.44 1.13 16.26
C MET A 161 -7.87 0.58 16.30
N PRO A 162 -8.83 1.24 16.99
CA PRO A 162 -10.22 0.82 16.95
C PRO A 162 -10.82 1.01 15.56
N SER A 163 -11.81 0.17 15.21
CA SER A 163 -12.43 0.18 13.88
C SER A 163 -13.21 1.47 13.56
N ASP A 164 -13.59 2.20 14.58
CA ASP A 164 -14.33 3.48 14.50
C ASP A 164 -13.41 4.72 14.71
N ALA A 165 -12.10 4.55 14.67
CA ALA A 165 -11.16 5.66 14.76
C ALA A 165 -11.42 6.69 13.65
N SER A 166 -11.55 7.96 14.06
CA SER A 166 -11.80 9.06 13.13
C SER A 166 -10.50 9.64 12.59
N GLY A 167 -10.40 9.77 11.26
CA GLY A 167 -9.31 10.46 10.57
C GLY A 167 -9.50 11.98 10.43
N ARG A 168 -10.54 12.55 11.05
CA ARG A 168 -10.97 13.94 10.81
C ARG A 168 -9.86 14.97 11.04
N LEU A 169 -9.14 14.88 12.15
CA LEU A 169 -8.06 15.82 12.47
C LEU A 169 -6.93 15.83 11.43
N TRP A 170 -6.58 14.66 10.89
CA TRP A 170 -5.56 14.55 9.84
C TRP A 170 -6.04 15.13 8.51
N LEU A 171 -7.31 14.94 8.18
CA LEU A 171 -7.90 15.47 6.95
C LEU A 171 -8.09 16.99 7.03
N GLU A 172 -8.53 17.53 8.16
CA GLU A 172 -8.62 18.99 8.42
C GLU A 172 -7.25 19.67 8.29
N GLU A 173 -6.16 19.02 8.77
CA GLU A 173 -4.80 19.55 8.60
C GLU A 173 -4.41 19.61 7.11
N LEU A 174 -4.78 18.61 6.31
CA LEU A 174 -4.51 18.59 4.87
C LEU A 174 -5.32 19.65 4.10
N GLU A 175 -6.56 19.91 4.48
CA GLU A 175 -7.39 20.97 3.90
C GLU A 175 -6.78 22.37 4.11
N GLY A 176 -6.02 22.55 5.19
CA GLY A 176 -5.28 23.78 5.49
C GLY A 176 -4.01 23.99 4.66
N ILE A 177 -3.57 23.00 3.90
CA ILE A 177 -2.38 23.10 3.05
C ILE A 177 -2.75 23.79 1.73
N LYS A 178 -2.12 24.93 1.47
CA LYS A 178 -2.29 25.71 0.24
C LYS A 178 -1.13 25.51 -0.72
#